data_db58512ef86b5332b7cfc1bd7ee50b7a
#
_entry.id   db58512ef86b5332b7cfc1bd7ee50b7a
#
_cell.length_a   1.000
_cell.length_b   1.000
_cell.length_c   1.000
_cell.angle_alpha   90.00
_cell.angle_beta   90.00
_cell.angle_gamma   90.00
#
_symmetry.space_group_name_H-M   'P 1'
#
loop_
_entity.id
_entity.type
_entity.pdbx_description
1 polymer ?
#
loop_
_entity_poly.entity_id
_entity_poly.type
_entity_poly.pdbx_seq_one_letter_code
_entity_poly.pdbx_strand_id
1 'polypeptide(L)'
;MESVPTWEETVDESELKSRPKSFLLSLPFLNKKIDPLAIFLILASSVIIIFVAIKFQLFQLWVEFLHSSSFLRLATYPLVFSAIVIVAGIVFQTVFWLRYKPLTIGADEKVEWPFISVIMPALNEEELISKSIDSIFACNYPQDKLEVICINDGSTDRTLDYMKQAGQKYGEKLRVISFKKNLGKRRAFYAGLKKSRAEIILSVDTDSKIGRSAIRNLVIPLMRDKKTGAVSGRVAALNEKENFLTRMLSIRYSISFDFGRAYQSVYGSVFVCPGALTAYRRDLLFRFIKGWVNQTFLNARCTHGEDRALTTMILKEGFLTRYQSNAVVYTKVPAKFGQMNNE
;
A
#
# COMPACT_ATOMS: atom_id res chain seq x y z
N MET A 1 10.81 33.24 -0.24
CA MET A 1 9.60 32.42 -0.15
C MET A 1 9.49 31.72 -1.48
N GLU A 2 10.18 30.58 -1.62
CA GLU A 2 10.01 29.73 -2.80
C GLU A 2 8.67 29.04 -2.69
N SER A 3 7.86 29.16 -3.74
CA SER A 3 6.55 28.54 -3.85
C SER A 3 6.70 27.01 -3.78
N VAL A 4 6.02 26.39 -2.83
CA VAL A 4 5.88 24.92 -2.77
C VAL A 4 5.28 24.48 -4.11
N PRO A 5 5.90 23.50 -4.82
CA PRO A 5 5.39 23.03 -6.11
C PRO A 5 3.93 22.60 -5.95
N THR A 6 3.07 23.09 -6.82
CA THR A 6 1.68 22.68 -6.84
C THR A 6 1.62 21.19 -7.20
N TRP A 7 0.67 20.47 -6.63
CA TRP A 7 0.56 19.02 -6.83
C TRP A 7 0.35 18.58 -8.29
N GLU A 8 0.09 19.52 -9.21
CA GLU A 8 0.01 19.33 -10.67
C GLU A 8 1.40 19.20 -11.31
N GLU A 9 2.45 19.83 -10.72
CA GLU A 9 3.80 19.90 -11.30
C GLU A 9 4.68 18.68 -10.96
N THR A 10 4.24 17.80 -10.05
CA THR A 10 5.13 16.78 -9.47
C THR A 10 5.07 15.41 -10.14
N VAL A 11 4.24 15.19 -11.15
CA VAL A 11 4.17 13.91 -11.88
C VAL A 11 4.22 14.17 -13.38
N ASP A 12 5.41 14.27 -13.93
CA ASP A 12 5.62 14.22 -15.37
C ASP A 12 5.40 12.78 -15.86
N GLU A 13 4.35 12.58 -16.65
CA GLU A 13 4.02 11.29 -17.26
C GLU A 13 5.10 10.78 -18.22
N SER A 14 5.99 11.64 -18.72
CA SER A 14 7.13 11.26 -19.56
C SER A 14 8.17 10.47 -18.76
N GLU A 15 8.34 10.73 -17.45
CA GLU A 15 9.20 9.94 -16.58
C GLU A 15 8.66 8.52 -16.31
N LEU A 16 7.35 8.31 -16.41
CA LEU A 16 6.74 6.99 -16.24
C LEU A 16 6.89 6.10 -17.48
N LYS A 17 7.02 6.68 -18.67
CA LYS A 17 7.17 5.95 -19.96
C LYS A 17 8.60 5.52 -20.26
N SER A 18 9.61 6.15 -19.66
CA SER A 18 11.04 5.93 -19.96
C SER A 18 11.71 4.88 -19.06
N ARG A 19 10.99 4.19 -18.17
CA ARG A 19 11.62 3.26 -17.21
C ARG A 19 11.97 1.92 -17.87
N PRO A 20 13.23 1.47 -17.72
CA PRO A 20 13.70 0.22 -18.33
C PRO A 20 13.02 -1.00 -17.74
N LYS A 21 12.83 -2.02 -18.58
CA LYS A 21 12.10 -3.27 -18.29
C LYS A 21 12.72 -4.19 -17.22
N SER A 22 13.84 -3.85 -16.61
CA SER A 22 14.48 -4.64 -15.56
C SER A 22 14.18 -4.08 -14.18
N PHE A 23 13.55 -4.88 -13.35
CA PHE A 23 13.10 -4.54 -12.00
C PHE A 23 14.23 -4.13 -11.04
N LEU A 24 15.45 -4.68 -11.18
CA LEU A 24 16.61 -4.30 -10.37
C LEU A 24 17.03 -2.84 -10.58
N LEU A 25 16.72 -2.25 -11.75
CA LEU A 25 17.03 -0.85 -12.08
C LEU A 25 15.89 0.12 -11.69
N SER A 26 14.74 -0.38 -11.22
CA SER A 26 13.60 0.45 -10.85
C SER A 26 13.51 0.77 -9.35
N LEU A 27 14.44 0.32 -8.54
CA LEU A 27 14.55 0.76 -7.16
C LEU A 27 14.95 2.25 -7.16
N PRO A 28 14.18 3.13 -6.50
CA PRO A 28 14.41 4.59 -6.59
C PRO A 28 15.79 5.04 -6.10
N PHE A 29 16.50 4.21 -5.32
CA PHE A 29 17.87 4.44 -4.92
C PHE A 29 18.92 3.87 -5.90
N LEU A 30 18.53 2.97 -6.84
CA LEU A 30 19.45 2.47 -7.90
C LEU A 30 19.39 3.32 -9.17
N ASN A 31 18.34 4.13 -9.36
CA ASN A 31 18.24 5.05 -10.50
C ASN A 31 18.94 6.41 -10.28
N LYS A 32 19.33 6.75 -9.05
CA LYS A 32 20.42 7.70 -8.83
C LYS A 32 21.69 6.94 -9.15
N LYS A 33 22.53 7.47 -10.04
CA LYS A 33 23.95 7.07 -10.14
C LYS A 33 24.45 7.04 -8.69
N ILE A 34 24.47 5.86 -8.07
CA ILE A 34 25.07 5.71 -6.74
C ILE A 34 26.49 6.16 -6.99
N ASP A 35 26.92 7.17 -6.27
CA ASP A 35 28.24 7.73 -6.41
C ASP A 35 29.25 6.56 -6.36
N PRO A 36 30.03 6.31 -7.44
CA PRO A 36 31.00 5.21 -7.45
C PRO A 36 31.94 5.26 -6.24
N LEU A 37 32.17 6.47 -5.72
CA LEU A 37 32.94 6.70 -4.49
C LEU A 37 32.21 6.14 -3.26
N ALA A 38 30.89 6.31 -3.17
CA ALA A 38 30.11 5.76 -2.05
C ALA A 38 30.12 4.22 -2.06
N ILE A 39 29.97 3.59 -3.24
CA ILE A 39 30.09 2.13 -3.38
C ILE A 39 31.48 1.69 -2.98
N PHE A 40 32.53 2.37 -3.49
CA PHE A 40 33.90 2.05 -3.16
C PHE A 40 34.17 2.17 -1.66
N LEU A 41 33.71 3.23 -1.00
CA LEU A 41 33.85 3.42 0.46
C LEU A 41 33.14 2.34 1.27
N ILE A 42 31.93 1.93 0.86
CA ILE A 42 31.19 0.84 1.51
C ILE A 42 31.94 -0.48 1.36
N LEU A 43 32.39 -0.82 0.15
CA LEU A 43 33.13 -2.04 -0.10
C LEU A 43 34.49 -2.02 0.62
N ALA A 44 35.22 -0.92 0.56
CA ALA A 44 36.52 -0.77 1.23
C ALA A 44 36.36 -0.88 2.77
N SER A 45 35.35 -0.22 3.35
CA SER A 45 35.08 -0.34 4.79
C SER A 45 34.71 -1.76 5.19
N SER A 46 33.90 -2.46 4.38
CA SER A 46 33.53 -3.86 4.62
C SER A 46 34.76 -4.78 4.57
N VAL A 47 35.64 -4.59 3.61
CA VAL A 47 36.91 -5.34 3.49
C VAL A 47 37.82 -5.06 4.67
N ILE A 48 37.92 -3.81 5.13
CA ILE A 48 38.72 -3.42 6.29
C ILE A 48 38.16 -4.08 7.55
N ILE A 49 36.84 -4.05 7.76
CA ILE A 49 36.18 -4.68 8.93
C ILE A 49 36.45 -6.19 8.93
N ILE A 50 36.28 -6.87 7.79
CA ILE A 50 36.57 -8.31 7.66
C ILE A 50 38.05 -8.59 7.95
N PHE A 51 38.95 -7.80 7.38
CA PHE A 51 40.41 -7.94 7.61
C PHE A 51 40.76 -7.76 9.09
N VAL A 52 40.21 -6.73 9.75
CA VAL A 52 40.42 -6.50 11.19
C VAL A 52 39.87 -7.67 12.00
N ALA A 53 38.66 -8.14 11.71
CA ALA A 53 38.04 -9.27 12.38
C ALA A 53 38.90 -10.55 12.28
N ILE A 54 39.47 -10.83 11.10
CA ILE A 54 40.36 -11.97 10.85
C ILE A 54 41.70 -11.77 11.56
N LYS A 55 42.34 -10.61 11.40
CA LYS A 55 43.69 -10.35 11.97
C LYS A 55 43.73 -10.38 13.49
N PHE A 56 42.69 -9.84 14.15
CA PHE A 56 42.56 -9.84 15.62
C PHE A 56 41.87 -11.08 16.15
N GLN A 57 41.56 -12.07 15.31
CA GLN A 57 40.91 -13.31 15.72
C GLN A 57 39.63 -13.06 16.54
N LEU A 58 38.93 -11.96 16.27
CA LEU A 58 37.76 -11.53 17.04
C LEU A 58 36.70 -12.63 17.18
N PHE A 59 36.56 -13.45 16.13
CA PHE A 59 35.65 -14.59 16.16
C PHE A 59 36.09 -15.65 17.17
N GLN A 60 37.41 -15.95 17.26
CA GLN A 60 37.94 -16.91 18.26
C GLN A 60 37.78 -16.38 19.66
N LEU A 61 38.15 -15.12 19.94
CA LEU A 61 37.96 -14.48 21.23
C LEU A 61 36.48 -14.49 21.66
N TRP A 62 35.58 -14.24 20.69
CA TRP A 62 34.13 -14.28 20.95
C TRP A 62 33.67 -15.71 21.29
N VAL A 63 34.14 -16.72 20.54
CA VAL A 63 33.88 -18.14 20.82
C VAL A 63 34.41 -18.57 22.16
N GLU A 64 35.63 -18.20 22.51
CA GLU A 64 36.23 -18.48 23.82
C GLU A 64 35.45 -17.84 24.96
N PHE A 65 35.04 -16.56 24.78
CA PHE A 65 34.19 -15.87 25.76
C PHE A 65 32.85 -16.60 25.95
N LEU A 66 32.19 -17.03 24.88
CA LEU A 66 30.96 -17.81 24.98
C LEU A 66 31.15 -19.18 25.66
N HIS A 67 32.33 -19.80 25.49
CA HIS A 67 32.65 -21.06 26.12
C HIS A 67 33.16 -20.94 27.57
N SER A 68 33.43 -19.72 28.05
CA SER A 68 33.96 -19.46 29.40
C SER A 68 33.00 -19.87 30.53
N SER A 69 31.70 -19.98 30.25
CA SER A 69 30.69 -20.36 31.24
C SER A 69 29.63 -21.27 30.61
N SER A 70 29.15 -22.24 31.39
CA SER A 70 28.05 -23.12 30.95
C SER A 70 26.76 -22.39 30.66
N PHE A 71 26.52 -21.29 31.39
CA PHE A 71 25.37 -20.42 31.17
C PHE A 71 25.44 -19.71 29.80
N LEU A 72 26.61 -19.13 29.46
CA LEU A 72 26.82 -18.46 28.19
C LEU A 72 26.69 -19.43 27.01
N ARG A 73 27.22 -20.65 27.13
CA ARG A 73 27.03 -21.73 26.15
C ARG A 73 25.55 -22.04 25.93
N LEU A 74 24.79 -22.25 27.03
CA LEU A 74 23.36 -22.55 26.94
C LEU A 74 22.58 -21.40 26.25
N ALA A 75 22.90 -20.16 26.57
CA ALA A 75 22.29 -18.96 25.96
C ALA A 75 22.64 -18.77 24.46
N THR A 76 23.79 -19.31 24.00
CA THR A 76 24.22 -19.19 22.62
C THR A 76 23.33 -19.98 21.67
N TYR A 77 22.85 -21.16 22.04
CA TYR A 77 22.03 -22.00 21.15
C TYR A 77 20.75 -21.31 20.66
N PRO A 78 19.91 -20.69 21.52
CA PRO A 78 18.73 -19.98 21.05
C PRO A 78 19.08 -18.75 20.19
N LEU A 79 20.21 -18.07 20.44
CA LEU A 79 20.68 -16.95 19.63
C LEU A 79 21.09 -17.42 18.23
N VAL A 80 21.89 -18.48 18.13
CA VAL A 80 22.28 -19.06 16.84
C VAL A 80 21.07 -19.59 16.09
N PHE A 81 20.18 -20.30 16.77
CA PHE A 81 18.94 -20.78 16.17
C PHE A 81 18.09 -19.63 15.63
N SER A 82 17.90 -18.56 16.42
CA SER A 82 17.14 -17.39 15.96
C SER A 82 17.80 -16.70 14.75
N ALA A 83 19.14 -16.61 14.75
CA ALA A 83 19.88 -16.06 13.62
C ALA A 83 19.67 -16.88 12.34
N ILE A 84 19.73 -18.22 12.44
CA ILE A 84 19.45 -19.13 11.32
C ILE A 84 18.02 -18.94 10.79
N VAL A 85 17.03 -18.87 11.69
CA VAL A 85 15.62 -18.65 11.30
C VAL A 85 15.45 -17.30 10.61
N ILE A 86 16.08 -16.24 11.12
CA ILE A 86 16.04 -14.91 10.49
C ILE A 86 16.65 -14.94 9.09
N VAL A 87 17.85 -15.51 8.93
CA VAL A 87 18.54 -15.62 7.66
C VAL A 87 17.71 -16.45 6.66
N ALA A 88 17.21 -17.60 7.10
CA ALA A 88 16.34 -18.44 6.27
C ALA A 88 15.06 -17.68 5.82
N GLY A 89 14.48 -16.90 6.74
CA GLY A 89 13.33 -16.02 6.44
C GLY A 89 13.66 -14.96 5.40
N ILE A 90 14.82 -14.30 5.51
CA ILE A 90 15.27 -13.29 4.53
C ILE A 90 15.50 -13.95 3.16
N VAL A 91 16.17 -15.10 3.11
CA VAL A 91 16.40 -15.84 1.87
C VAL A 91 15.07 -16.24 1.22
N PHE A 92 14.14 -16.81 2.00
CA PHE A 92 12.80 -17.16 1.55
C PHE A 92 12.09 -15.95 0.93
N GLN A 93 12.01 -14.84 1.65
CA GLN A 93 11.35 -13.61 1.18
C GLN A 93 12.00 -13.09 -0.11
N THR A 94 13.33 -13.09 -0.18
CA THR A 94 14.08 -12.63 -1.36
C THR A 94 13.82 -13.51 -2.58
N VAL A 95 13.80 -14.82 -2.42
CA VAL A 95 13.50 -15.77 -3.52
C VAL A 95 12.09 -15.54 -4.08
N PHE A 96 11.10 -15.36 -3.20
CA PHE A 96 9.74 -15.07 -3.65
C PHE A 96 9.63 -13.68 -4.26
N TRP A 97 10.30 -12.67 -3.70
CA TRP A 97 10.36 -11.33 -4.26
C TRP A 97 10.93 -11.31 -5.68
N LEU A 98 12.00 -12.05 -5.95
CA LEU A 98 12.60 -12.18 -7.30
C LEU A 98 11.64 -12.84 -8.31
N ARG A 99 10.70 -13.67 -7.85
CA ARG A 99 9.68 -14.30 -8.69
C ARG A 99 8.45 -13.42 -8.93
N TYR A 100 8.31 -12.33 -8.17
CA TYR A 100 7.15 -11.46 -8.29
C TYR A 100 7.13 -10.74 -9.64
N LYS A 101 5.95 -10.76 -10.28
CA LYS A 101 5.64 -9.95 -11.46
C LYS A 101 4.20 -9.47 -11.36
N PRO A 102 3.92 -8.16 -11.59
CA PRO A 102 2.54 -7.70 -11.66
C PRO A 102 1.83 -8.32 -12.87
N LEU A 103 0.57 -8.63 -12.71
CA LEU A 103 -0.26 -9.11 -13.83
C LEU A 103 -0.57 -7.94 -14.76
N THR A 104 -0.44 -8.18 -16.05
CA THR A 104 -0.75 -7.21 -17.10
C THR A 104 -1.65 -7.86 -18.15
N ILE A 105 -2.34 -7.03 -18.91
CA ILE A 105 -3.10 -7.43 -20.09
C ILE A 105 -2.22 -7.19 -21.30
N GLY A 106 -2.20 -8.13 -22.24
CA GLY A 106 -1.52 -7.98 -23.52
C GLY A 106 -2.11 -6.80 -24.34
N ALA A 107 -1.29 -6.18 -25.20
CA ALA A 107 -1.71 -5.02 -25.98
C ALA A 107 -2.91 -5.35 -26.89
N ASP A 108 -2.98 -6.58 -27.43
CA ASP A 108 -4.01 -7.02 -28.37
C ASP A 108 -5.17 -7.78 -27.71
N GLU A 109 -5.16 -7.90 -26.37
CA GLU A 109 -6.18 -8.65 -25.64
C GLU A 109 -7.44 -7.79 -25.48
N LYS A 110 -8.53 -8.21 -26.13
CA LYS A 110 -9.85 -7.63 -25.92
C LYS A 110 -10.37 -8.01 -24.53
N VAL A 111 -10.61 -7.01 -23.67
CA VAL A 111 -11.04 -7.20 -22.30
C VAL A 111 -12.41 -6.61 -22.09
N GLU A 112 -13.33 -7.40 -21.64
CA GLU A 112 -14.60 -6.95 -21.10
C GLU A 112 -14.42 -6.51 -19.65
N TRP A 113 -14.38 -5.19 -19.42
CA TRP A 113 -14.19 -4.62 -18.10
C TRP A 113 -15.45 -4.78 -17.25
N PRO A 114 -15.35 -5.26 -16.00
CA PRO A 114 -16.46 -5.37 -15.08
C PRO A 114 -16.94 -3.98 -14.64
N PHE A 115 -18.20 -3.91 -14.18
CA PHE A 115 -18.67 -2.72 -13.49
C PHE A 115 -18.06 -2.65 -12.10
N ILE A 116 -17.52 -1.49 -11.73
CA ILE A 116 -16.84 -1.26 -10.44
C ILE A 116 -17.48 -0.12 -9.66
N SER A 117 -17.45 -0.22 -8.33
CA SER A 117 -17.83 0.87 -7.43
C SER A 117 -16.63 1.27 -6.58
N VAL A 118 -16.25 2.53 -6.66
CA VAL A 118 -15.23 3.13 -5.78
C VAL A 118 -15.93 3.70 -4.56
N ILE A 119 -15.56 3.24 -3.37
CA ILE A 119 -16.10 3.70 -2.09
C ILE A 119 -15.05 4.57 -1.42
N MET A 120 -15.43 5.81 -1.10
CA MET A 120 -14.57 6.85 -0.51
C MET A 120 -15.18 7.38 0.79
N PRO A 121 -14.85 6.80 1.96
CA PRO A 121 -15.18 7.41 3.25
C PRO A 121 -14.37 8.67 3.47
N ALA A 122 -14.98 9.76 3.87
CA ALA A 122 -14.32 11.06 4.11
C ALA A 122 -14.74 11.66 5.45
N LEU A 123 -13.75 12.22 6.15
CA LEU A 123 -13.94 12.98 7.38
C LEU A 123 -12.95 14.14 7.43
N ASN A 124 -13.42 15.40 7.27
CA ASN A 124 -12.61 16.61 7.31
C ASN A 124 -11.46 16.62 6.28
N GLU A 125 -11.82 16.47 5.00
CA GLU A 125 -10.90 16.36 3.86
C GLU A 125 -11.15 17.45 2.80
N GLU A 126 -11.52 18.66 3.23
CA GLU A 126 -11.90 19.76 2.33
C GLU A 126 -10.80 20.12 1.32
N GLU A 127 -9.51 19.97 1.68
CA GLU A 127 -8.39 20.37 0.82
C GLU A 127 -8.17 19.39 -0.37
N LEU A 128 -8.47 18.10 -0.18
CA LEU A 128 -8.04 17.05 -1.11
C LEU A 128 -9.19 16.31 -1.79
N ILE A 129 -10.38 16.30 -1.19
CA ILE A 129 -11.52 15.48 -1.67
C ILE A 129 -11.87 15.70 -3.14
N SER A 130 -11.94 16.95 -3.60
CA SER A 130 -12.24 17.25 -5.02
C SER A 130 -11.20 16.68 -5.97
N LYS A 131 -9.93 16.87 -5.65
CA LYS A 131 -8.79 16.39 -6.45
C LYS A 131 -8.72 14.87 -6.47
N SER A 132 -9.01 14.22 -5.35
CA SER A 132 -9.07 12.78 -5.24
C SER A 132 -10.18 12.21 -6.14
N ILE A 133 -11.38 12.77 -6.07
CA ILE A 133 -12.50 12.40 -6.95
C ILE A 133 -12.14 12.59 -8.41
N ASP A 134 -11.60 13.76 -8.79
CA ASP A 134 -11.20 14.05 -10.16
C ASP A 134 -10.16 13.04 -10.67
N SER A 135 -9.23 12.62 -9.83
CA SER A 135 -8.21 11.64 -10.20
C SER A 135 -8.80 10.26 -10.52
N ILE A 136 -9.92 9.87 -9.88
CA ILE A 136 -10.62 8.60 -10.18
C ILE A 136 -11.27 8.68 -11.56
N PHE A 137 -11.98 9.77 -11.87
CA PHE A 137 -12.62 9.94 -13.16
C PHE A 137 -11.63 10.18 -14.31
N ALA A 138 -10.40 10.63 -13.99
CA ALA A 138 -9.31 10.75 -14.96
C ALA A 138 -8.60 9.41 -15.24
N CYS A 139 -8.93 8.33 -14.54
CA CYS A 139 -8.36 7.01 -14.80
C CYS A 139 -8.76 6.45 -16.15
N ASN A 140 -7.85 5.71 -16.77
CA ASN A 140 -8.10 4.97 -18.01
C ASN A 140 -8.95 3.72 -17.72
N TYR A 141 -10.23 3.92 -17.38
CA TYR A 141 -11.23 2.89 -17.16
C TYR A 141 -12.53 3.30 -17.89
N PRO A 142 -13.30 2.35 -18.48
CA PRO A 142 -14.55 2.69 -19.15
C PRO A 142 -15.50 3.45 -18.22
N GLN A 143 -15.90 4.64 -18.63
CA GLN A 143 -16.67 5.56 -17.77
C GLN A 143 -18.12 5.12 -17.55
N ASP A 144 -18.65 4.24 -18.38
CA ASP A 144 -19.93 3.55 -18.25
C ASP A 144 -19.88 2.35 -17.29
N LYS A 145 -18.67 1.91 -16.94
CA LYS A 145 -18.41 0.79 -16.01
C LYS A 145 -17.88 1.23 -14.64
N LEU A 146 -17.96 2.53 -14.33
CA LEU A 146 -17.43 3.13 -13.10
C LEU A 146 -18.50 3.95 -12.39
N GLU A 147 -18.73 3.67 -11.12
CA GLU A 147 -19.44 4.57 -10.19
C GLU A 147 -18.55 4.91 -8.98
N VAL A 148 -18.74 6.11 -8.45
CA VAL A 148 -18.08 6.58 -7.23
C VAL A 148 -19.14 6.82 -6.16
N ILE A 149 -18.90 6.32 -4.95
CA ILE A 149 -19.78 6.53 -3.80
C ILE A 149 -18.95 7.20 -2.71
N CYS A 150 -19.16 8.49 -2.52
CA CYS A 150 -18.51 9.27 -1.47
C CYS A 150 -19.39 9.25 -0.20
N ILE A 151 -18.79 8.98 0.95
CA ILE A 151 -19.49 8.95 2.22
C ILE A 151 -18.90 9.99 3.15
N ASN A 152 -19.62 11.07 3.39
CA ASN A 152 -19.27 12.04 4.42
C ASN A 152 -19.62 11.47 5.80
N ASP A 153 -18.60 11.17 6.60
CA ASP A 153 -18.74 10.59 7.93
C ASP A 153 -18.89 11.67 9.03
N GLY A 154 -19.77 12.66 8.76
CA GLY A 154 -20.07 13.73 9.71
C GLY A 154 -18.97 14.79 9.79
N SER A 155 -18.37 15.19 8.67
CA SER A 155 -17.38 16.29 8.61
C SER A 155 -17.98 17.60 9.10
N THR A 156 -17.12 18.42 9.73
CA THR A 156 -17.44 19.74 10.28
C THR A 156 -16.89 20.89 9.42
N ASP A 157 -16.06 20.55 8.42
CA ASP A 157 -15.50 21.46 7.44
C ASP A 157 -16.33 21.46 6.12
N ARG A 158 -15.77 22.00 5.04
CA ARG A 158 -16.44 22.09 3.74
C ARG A 158 -16.40 20.81 2.89
N THR A 159 -15.96 19.68 3.46
CA THR A 159 -15.87 18.39 2.74
C THR A 159 -17.18 18.04 2.03
N LEU A 160 -18.32 18.14 2.75
CA LEU A 160 -19.64 17.80 2.17
C LEU A 160 -20.02 18.72 1.01
N ASP A 161 -19.67 20.00 1.07
CA ASP A 161 -19.98 20.95 0.00
C ASP A 161 -19.20 20.62 -1.27
N TYR A 162 -17.90 20.29 -1.14
CA TYR A 162 -17.09 19.85 -2.27
C TYR A 162 -17.55 18.51 -2.86
N MET A 163 -18.01 17.57 -2.02
CA MET A 163 -18.62 16.34 -2.52
C MET A 163 -19.90 16.59 -3.32
N LYS A 164 -20.77 17.52 -2.87
CA LYS A 164 -21.99 17.90 -3.60
C LYS A 164 -21.66 18.57 -4.92
N GLN A 165 -20.66 19.45 -4.96
CA GLN A 165 -20.19 20.09 -6.20
C GLN A 165 -19.67 19.05 -7.20
N ALA A 166 -18.86 18.08 -6.72
CA ALA A 166 -18.43 16.96 -7.55
C ALA A 166 -19.62 16.11 -8.03
N GLY A 167 -20.65 15.91 -7.19
CA GLY A 167 -21.89 15.23 -7.58
C GLY A 167 -22.63 15.94 -8.72
N GLN A 168 -22.67 17.27 -8.71
CA GLN A 168 -23.21 18.06 -9.83
C GLN A 168 -22.37 17.89 -11.12
N LYS A 169 -21.02 17.87 -10.99
CA LYS A 169 -20.09 17.72 -12.11
C LYS A 169 -20.18 16.34 -12.78
N TYR A 170 -20.28 15.27 -12.01
CA TYR A 170 -20.23 13.89 -12.52
C TYR A 170 -21.59 13.21 -12.62
N GLY A 171 -22.66 13.85 -12.14
CA GLY A 171 -24.05 13.39 -12.26
C GLY A 171 -24.26 12.01 -11.61
N GLU A 172 -24.97 11.13 -12.30
CA GLU A 172 -25.34 9.81 -11.79
C GLU A 172 -24.15 8.88 -11.48
N LYS A 173 -22.96 9.18 -12.00
CA LYS A 173 -21.73 8.40 -11.75
C LYS A 173 -21.15 8.63 -10.37
N LEU A 174 -21.52 9.73 -9.69
CA LEU A 174 -21.08 10.04 -8.34
C LEU A 174 -22.27 10.18 -7.40
N ARG A 175 -22.31 9.35 -6.38
CA ARG A 175 -23.33 9.42 -5.31
C ARG A 175 -22.70 9.87 -4.01
N VAL A 176 -23.38 10.80 -3.33
CA VAL A 176 -22.96 11.30 -2.01
C VAL A 176 -23.93 10.80 -0.94
N ILE A 177 -23.38 10.20 0.11
CA ILE A 177 -24.08 9.79 1.32
C ILE A 177 -23.51 10.62 2.46
N SER A 178 -24.37 11.21 3.32
CA SER A 178 -23.90 12.01 4.45
C SER A 178 -24.48 11.51 5.75
N PHE A 179 -23.62 11.33 6.75
CA PHE A 179 -24.00 11.04 8.12
C PHE A 179 -24.09 12.35 8.92
N LYS A 180 -25.00 12.39 9.88
CA LYS A 180 -25.17 13.55 10.77
C LYS A 180 -24.02 13.69 11.79
N LYS A 181 -23.30 12.60 12.08
CA LYS A 181 -22.18 12.55 13.02
C LYS A 181 -21.18 11.48 12.59
N ASN A 182 -19.95 11.58 13.06
CA ASN A 182 -18.93 10.57 12.83
C ASN A 182 -19.36 9.21 13.41
N LEU A 183 -19.43 8.22 12.54
CA LEU A 183 -19.76 6.82 12.89
C LEU A 183 -18.56 5.89 12.70
N GLY A 184 -17.47 6.40 12.12
CA GLY A 184 -16.21 5.71 11.84
C GLY A 184 -16.14 5.09 10.45
N LYS A 185 -14.91 5.01 9.92
CA LYS A 185 -14.56 4.56 8.54
C LYS A 185 -15.22 3.23 8.17
N ARG A 186 -15.28 2.24 9.10
CA ARG A 186 -15.92 0.94 8.85
C ARG A 186 -17.42 1.06 8.52
N ARG A 187 -18.15 1.93 9.23
CA ARG A 187 -19.57 2.15 8.98
C ARG A 187 -19.81 2.93 7.70
N ALA A 188 -18.97 3.91 7.43
CA ALA A 188 -19.00 4.66 6.18
C ALA A 188 -18.76 3.72 4.99
N PHE A 189 -17.70 2.90 5.03
CA PHE A 189 -17.43 1.89 3.99
C PHE A 189 -18.62 0.92 3.80
N TYR A 190 -19.21 0.42 4.89
CA TYR A 190 -20.36 -0.47 4.82
C TYR A 190 -21.59 0.19 4.20
N ALA A 191 -21.83 1.47 4.50
CA ALA A 191 -22.92 2.21 3.87
C ALA A 191 -22.73 2.34 2.36
N GLY A 192 -21.51 2.63 1.91
CA GLY A 192 -21.15 2.63 0.49
C GLY A 192 -21.34 1.25 -0.16
N LEU A 193 -20.84 0.19 0.50
CA LEU A 193 -20.97 -1.18 0.02
C LEU A 193 -22.45 -1.59 -0.19
N LYS A 194 -23.35 -1.23 0.73
CA LYS A 194 -24.80 -1.52 0.58
C LYS A 194 -25.43 -0.80 -0.61
N LYS A 195 -24.91 0.35 -0.99
CA LYS A 195 -25.44 1.15 -2.12
C LYS A 195 -24.77 0.83 -3.44
N SER A 196 -23.65 0.11 -3.40
CA SER A 196 -22.93 -0.35 -4.58
C SER A 196 -23.75 -1.36 -5.38
N ARG A 197 -23.65 -1.29 -6.72
CA ARG A 197 -24.23 -2.25 -7.68
C ARG A 197 -23.17 -3.13 -8.34
N ALA A 198 -21.90 -2.84 -8.13
CA ALA A 198 -20.79 -3.46 -8.81
C ALA A 198 -20.45 -4.86 -8.27
N GLU A 199 -19.80 -5.66 -9.10
CA GLU A 199 -19.20 -6.94 -8.71
C GLU A 199 -17.87 -6.75 -7.96
N ILE A 200 -17.15 -5.69 -8.30
CA ILE A 200 -15.86 -5.34 -7.72
C ILE A 200 -15.97 -4.01 -7.00
N ILE A 201 -15.54 -4.00 -5.75
CA ILE A 201 -15.51 -2.83 -4.88
C ILE A 201 -14.08 -2.34 -4.74
N LEU A 202 -13.84 -1.07 -4.96
CA LEU A 202 -12.57 -0.42 -4.67
C LEU A 202 -12.72 0.44 -3.40
N SER A 203 -11.78 0.31 -2.49
CA SER A 203 -11.58 1.27 -1.39
C SER A 203 -10.50 2.25 -1.80
N VAL A 204 -10.78 3.53 -1.62
CA VAL A 204 -9.84 4.63 -1.90
C VAL A 204 -9.96 5.66 -0.80
N ASP A 205 -8.82 6.07 -0.23
CA ASP A 205 -8.78 7.14 0.76
C ASP A 205 -8.86 8.52 0.06
N THR A 206 -9.46 9.48 0.76
CA THR A 206 -9.80 10.79 0.22
C THR A 206 -8.63 11.76 0.09
N ASP A 207 -7.52 11.47 0.77
CA ASP A 207 -6.25 12.19 0.69
C ASP A 207 -5.32 11.71 -0.45
N SER A 208 -5.83 10.82 -1.28
CA SER A 208 -5.02 10.05 -2.24
C SER A 208 -5.30 10.46 -3.68
N LYS A 209 -4.24 10.54 -4.50
CA LYS A 209 -4.31 10.71 -5.97
C LYS A 209 -4.06 9.37 -6.66
N ILE A 210 -4.99 8.91 -7.47
CA ILE A 210 -4.87 7.65 -8.20
C ILE A 210 -4.12 7.86 -9.52
N GLY A 211 -3.17 6.95 -9.81
CA GLY A 211 -2.49 6.91 -11.10
C GLY A 211 -3.43 6.46 -12.23
N ARG A 212 -3.24 6.99 -13.46
CA ARG A 212 -4.15 6.79 -14.61
C ARG A 212 -4.51 5.32 -14.89
N SER A 213 -3.57 4.40 -14.78
CA SER A 213 -3.79 2.97 -15.05
C SER A 213 -4.08 2.15 -13.80
N ALA A 214 -4.16 2.77 -12.62
CA ALA A 214 -4.21 2.07 -11.35
C ALA A 214 -5.47 1.20 -11.22
N ILE A 215 -6.64 1.72 -11.56
CA ILE A 215 -7.91 0.97 -11.48
C ILE A 215 -7.87 -0.25 -12.40
N ARG A 216 -7.45 -0.10 -13.67
CA ARG A 216 -7.32 -1.23 -14.60
C ARG A 216 -6.41 -2.31 -14.05
N ASN A 217 -5.21 -1.91 -13.61
CA ASN A 217 -4.21 -2.85 -13.09
C ASN A 217 -4.68 -3.56 -11.83
N LEU A 218 -5.45 -2.87 -10.97
CA LEU A 218 -5.97 -3.43 -9.73
C LEU A 218 -7.04 -4.50 -9.95
N VAL A 219 -7.85 -4.35 -11.00
CA VAL A 219 -8.97 -5.25 -11.33
C VAL A 219 -8.50 -6.53 -12.02
N ILE A 220 -7.39 -6.50 -12.77
CA ILE A 220 -6.88 -7.63 -13.54
C ILE A 220 -6.77 -8.94 -12.75
N PRO A 221 -6.16 -8.99 -11.56
CA PRO A 221 -6.05 -10.25 -10.81
C PRO A 221 -7.40 -10.83 -10.39
N LEU A 222 -8.39 -9.97 -10.10
CA LEU A 222 -9.74 -10.39 -9.77
C LEU A 222 -10.47 -11.01 -10.98
N MET A 223 -10.21 -10.49 -12.18
CA MET A 223 -10.77 -11.03 -13.42
C MET A 223 -10.13 -12.38 -13.79
N ARG A 224 -8.81 -12.48 -13.63
CA ARG A 224 -8.03 -13.66 -14.07
C ARG A 224 -8.18 -14.87 -13.14
N ASP A 225 -8.41 -14.65 -11.86
CA ASP A 225 -8.43 -15.71 -10.87
C ASP A 225 -9.59 -15.56 -9.89
N LYS A 226 -10.57 -16.46 -10.01
CA LYS A 226 -11.77 -16.48 -9.14
C LYS A 226 -11.45 -16.69 -7.66
N LYS A 227 -10.29 -17.28 -7.34
CA LYS A 227 -9.82 -17.46 -5.97
C LYS A 227 -9.23 -16.17 -5.38
N THR A 228 -8.91 -15.16 -6.20
CA THR A 228 -8.45 -13.85 -5.69
C THR A 228 -9.62 -13.11 -5.09
N GLY A 229 -9.59 -12.84 -3.78
CA GLY A 229 -10.63 -12.12 -3.02
C GLY A 229 -10.34 -10.63 -2.85
N ALA A 230 -9.05 -10.26 -2.75
CA ALA A 230 -8.62 -8.87 -2.67
C ALA A 230 -7.31 -8.62 -3.40
N VAL A 231 -7.14 -7.38 -3.88
CA VAL A 231 -5.92 -6.92 -4.56
C VAL A 231 -5.50 -5.57 -4.00
N SER A 232 -4.30 -5.51 -3.43
CA SER A 232 -3.67 -4.29 -2.94
C SER A 232 -2.96 -3.56 -4.06
N GLY A 233 -3.15 -2.26 -4.18
CA GLY A 233 -2.29 -1.38 -4.97
C GLY A 233 -1.02 -0.99 -4.22
N ARG A 234 -0.16 -0.23 -4.91
CA ARG A 234 1.06 0.38 -4.37
C ARG A 234 0.74 1.78 -3.85
N VAL A 235 1.08 2.04 -2.59
CA VAL A 235 1.04 3.40 -2.04
C VAL A 235 2.42 4.01 -2.18
N ALA A 236 2.49 5.22 -2.73
CA ALA A 236 3.71 6.00 -2.90
C ALA A 236 3.54 7.39 -2.25
N ALA A 237 4.62 7.94 -1.71
CA ALA A 237 4.60 9.28 -1.15
C ALA A 237 4.55 10.33 -2.28
N LEU A 238 3.59 11.26 -2.21
CA LEU A 238 3.45 12.38 -3.15
C LEU A 238 4.55 13.43 -2.93
N ASN A 239 4.88 13.71 -1.67
CA ASN A 239 5.80 14.75 -1.23
C ASN A 239 7.18 14.20 -0.79
N GLU A 240 7.67 13.14 -1.44
CA GLU A 240 8.95 12.49 -1.05
C GLU A 240 10.17 13.41 -1.06
N LYS A 241 10.14 14.48 -1.90
CA LYS A 241 11.26 15.42 -2.09
C LYS A 241 11.21 16.62 -1.12
N GLU A 242 10.19 16.72 -0.29
CA GLU A 242 9.96 17.89 0.56
C GLU A 242 11.04 18.05 1.65
N ASN A 243 11.37 16.97 2.36
CA ASN A 243 12.41 16.96 3.38
C ASN A 243 12.94 15.55 3.68
N PHE A 244 13.86 15.44 4.65
CA PHE A 244 14.48 14.17 5.05
C PHE A 244 13.46 13.17 5.60
N LEU A 245 12.50 13.62 6.41
CA LEU A 245 11.46 12.76 7.01
C LEU A 245 10.56 12.16 5.92
N THR A 246 10.06 12.99 5.00
CA THR A 246 9.21 12.51 3.89
C THR A 246 9.94 11.52 2.99
N ARG A 247 11.25 11.72 2.80
CA ARG A 247 12.10 10.79 2.06
C ARG A 247 12.28 9.47 2.80
N MET A 248 12.49 9.48 4.11
CA MET A 248 12.53 8.25 4.92
C MET A 248 11.21 7.48 4.86
N LEU A 249 10.08 8.18 4.95
CA LEU A 249 8.75 7.57 4.85
C LEU A 249 8.51 6.98 3.45
N SER A 250 8.96 7.63 2.38
CA SER A 250 8.91 7.09 1.02
C SER A 250 9.71 5.80 0.88
N ILE A 251 10.92 5.74 1.46
CA ILE A 251 11.73 4.51 1.48
C ILE A 251 11.01 3.40 2.26
N ARG A 252 10.43 3.72 3.42
CA ARG A 252 9.64 2.77 4.21
C ARG A 252 8.46 2.22 3.41
N TYR A 253 7.75 3.07 2.64
CA TYR A 253 6.67 2.63 1.77
C TYR A 253 7.19 1.69 0.67
N SER A 254 8.30 2.05 0.00
CA SER A 254 8.91 1.21 -1.03
C SER A 254 9.29 -0.17 -0.47
N ILE A 255 9.92 -0.25 0.69
CA ILE A 255 10.23 -1.52 1.33
C ILE A 255 8.97 -2.31 1.66
N SER A 256 7.96 -1.65 2.21
CA SER A 256 6.70 -2.29 2.61
C SER A 256 5.90 -2.83 1.42
N PHE A 257 5.87 -2.10 0.31
CA PHE A 257 5.10 -2.45 -0.89
C PHE A 257 5.92 -3.24 -1.89
N ASP A 258 7.07 -2.71 -2.34
CA ASP A 258 7.82 -3.28 -3.46
C ASP A 258 8.64 -4.51 -3.06
N PHE A 259 8.91 -4.71 -1.76
CA PHE A 259 9.49 -5.94 -1.24
C PHE A 259 8.44 -6.74 -0.45
N GLY A 260 7.88 -6.16 0.63
CA GLY A 260 7.03 -6.88 1.57
C GLY A 260 5.78 -7.48 0.94
N ARG A 261 4.95 -6.68 0.26
CA ARG A 261 3.73 -7.19 -0.38
C ARG A 261 4.01 -7.97 -1.66
N ALA A 262 5.09 -7.64 -2.35
CA ALA A 262 5.48 -8.33 -3.57
C ALA A 262 5.77 -9.81 -3.31
N TYR A 263 6.62 -10.16 -2.32
CA TYR A 263 6.89 -11.57 -2.03
C TYR A 263 5.64 -12.29 -1.52
N GLN A 264 4.82 -11.64 -0.68
CA GLN A 264 3.57 -12.21 -0.17
C GLN A 264 2.56 -12.50 -1.29
N SER A 265 2.53 -11.66 -2.33
CA SER A 265 1.64 -11.82 -3.47
C SER A 265 1.93 -13.09 -4.27
N VAL A 266 3.17 -13.58 -4.29
CA VAL A 266 3.56 -14.76 -5.07
C VAL A 266 2.85 -16.01 -4.56
N TYR A 267 2.71 -16.16 -3.24
CA TYR A 267 1.94 -17.28 -2.65
C TYR A 267 0.49 -16.90 -2.30
N GLY A 268 0.04 -15.71 -2.75
CA GLY A 268 -1.36 -15.31 -2.66
C GLY A 268 -1.84 -14.92 -1.26
N SER A 269 -0.94 -14.47 -0.38
CA SER A 269 -1.27 -14.16 1.02
C SER A 269 -0.66 -12.81 1.45
N VAL A 270 -1.09 -11.73 0.80
CA VAL A 270 -0.77 -10.36 1.26
C VAL A 270 -1.52 -10.09 2.55
N PHE A 271 -0.81 -9.85 3.66
CA PHE A 271 -1.40 -9.76 5.00
C PHE A 271 -2.19 -8.47 5.25
N VAL A 272 -1.89 -7.40 4.53
CA VAL A 272 -2.58 -6.11 4.65
C VAL A 272 -2.79 -5.48 3.29
N CYS A 273 -4.04 -5.36 2.89
CA CYS A 273 -4.48 -4.60 1.72
C CYS A 273 -4.99 -3.24 2.22
N PRO A 274 -4.22 -2.14 2.04
CA PRO A 274 -4.54 -0.83 2.64
C PRO A 274 -5.75 -0.19 1.99
N GLY A 275 -6.53 0.55 2.78
CA GLY A 275 -7.71 1.29 2.33
C GLY A 275 -7.43 2.32 1.25
N ALA A 276 -6.19 2.82 1.20
CA ALA A 276 -5.77 3.84 0.23
C ALA A 276 -5.95 3.40 -1.23
N LEU A 277 -5.74 2.11 -1.54
CA LEU A 277 -6.06 1.55 -2.85
C LEU A 277 -6.16 0.02 -2.77
N THR A 278 -7.37 -0.51 -2.64
CA THR A 278 -7.60 -1.95 -2.65
C THR A 278 -8.90 -2.29 -3.39
N ALA A 279 -8.87 -3.36 -4.18
CA ALA A 279 -10.06 -3.92 -4.82
C ALA A 279 -10.47 -5.22 -4.15
N TYR A 280 -11.77 -5.45 -4.03
CA TYR A 280 -12.40 -6.59 -3.38
C TYR A 280 -13.52 -7.19 -4.22
N ARG A 281 -13.78 -8.49 -4.09
CA ARG A 281 -15.02 -9.09 -4.57
C ARG A 281 -16.17 -8.70 -3.65
N ARG A 282 -17.24 -8.15 -4.21
CA ARG A 282 -18.40 -7.69 -3.45
C ARG A 282 -19.14 -8.81 -2.73
N ASP A 283 -19.39 -9.91 -3.41
CA ASP A 283 -20.09 -11.08 -2.86
C ASP A 283 -19.35 -11.67 -1.65
N LEU A 284 -18.02 -11.73 -1.72
CA LEU A 284 -17.18 -12.18 -0.62
C LEU A 284 -17.30 -11.25 0.60
N LEU A 285 -17.29 -9.93 0.39
CA LEU A 285 -17.42 -8.97 1.49
C LEU A 285 -18.73 -9.17 2.26
N PHE A 286 -19.85 -9.46 1.58
CA PHE A 286 -21.14 -9.63 2.23
C PHE A 286 -21.20 -10.84 3.17
N ARG A 287 -20.31 -11.82 3.04
CA ARG A 287 -20.28 -12.99 3.93
C ARG A 287 -19.92 -12.62 5.37
N PHE A 288 -19.03 -11.66 5.56
CA PHE A 288 -18.48 -11.32 6.89
C PHE A 288 -18.53 -9.83 7.26
N ILE A 289 -18.95 -8.95 6.36
CA ILE A 289 -18.89 -7.50 6.59
C ILE A 289 -19.61 -7.05 7.86
N LYS A 290 -20.72 -7.69 8.24
CA LYS A 290 -21.45 -7.36 9.47
C LYS A 290 -20.60 -7.62 10.72
N GLY A 291 -19.87 -8.73 10.76
CA GLY A 291 -18.92 -9.06 11.82
C GLY A 291 -17.76 -8.08 11.87
N TRP A 292 -17.22 -7.71 10.70
CA TRP A 292 -16.14 -6.73 10.59
C TRP A 292 -16.52 -5.33 11.10
N VAL A 293 -17.73 -4.83 10.76
CA VAL A 293 -18.23 -3.53 11.22
C VAL A 293 -18.44 -3.49 12.73
N ASN A 294 -18.86 -4.60 13.32
CA ASN A 294 -19.16 -4.69 14.75
C ASN A 294 -18.03 -5.36 15.56
N GLN A 295 -16.84 -5.48 14.99
CA GLN A 295 -15.70 -6.12 15.65
C GLN A 295 -15.35 -5.41 16.96
N THR A 296 -15.17 -6.22 18.01
CA THR A 296 -14.73 -5.79 19.32
C THR A 296 -13.44 -6.53 19.72
N PHE A 297 -12.67 -5.91 20.58
CA PHE A 297 -11.52 -6.52 21.25
C PHE A 297 -11.59 -6.12 22.73
N LEU A 298 -11.55 -7.09 23.63
CA LEU A 298 -11.73 -6.88 25.07
C LEU A 298 -12.96 -5.99 25.42
N ASN A 299 -14.11 -6.27 24.77
CA ASN A 299 -15.36 -5.53 24.89
C ASN A 299 -15.35 -4.06 24.40
N ALA A 300 -14.21 -3.57 23.87
CA ALA A 300 -14.13 -2.26 23.24
C ALA A 300 -14.28 -2.38 21.71
N ARG A 301 -14.90 -1.40 21.06
CA ARG A 301 -15.00 -1.39 19.59
C ARG A 301 -13.63 -1.17 18.96
N CYS A 302 -13.32 -1.96 17.94
CA CYS A 302 -12.12 -1.75 17.16
C CYS A 302 -12.29 -0.55 16.24
N THR A 303 -11.52 0.51 16.49
CA THR A 303 -11.49 1.74 15.68
C THR A 303 -10.39 1.77 14.64
N HIS A 304 -9.33 1.01 14.86
CA HIS A 304 -8.13 0.95 14.00
C HIS A 304 -7.88 -0.45 13.46
N GLY A 305 -6.99 -0.56 12.46
CA GLY A 305 -6.60 -1.84 11.87
C GLY A 305 -7.69 -2.50 11.02
N GLU A 306 -8.60 -1.70 10.49
CA GLU A 306 -9.73 -2.14 9.66
C GLU A 306 -9.26 -2.91 8.42
N ASP A 307 -8.21 -2.45 7.77
CA ASP A 307 -7.64 -3.04 6.55
C ASP A 307 -7.08 -4.44 6.80
N ARG A 308 -6.30 -4.58 7.89
CA ARG A 308 -5.75 -5.87 8.30
C ARG A 308 -6.86 -6.85 8.67
N ALA A 309 -7.86 -6.39 9.42
CA ALA A 309 -8.98 -7.22 9.83
C ALA A 309 -9.75 -7.74 8.61
N LEU A 310 -10.06 -6.85 7.64
CA LEU A 310 -10.75 -7.21 6.42
C LEU A 310 -9.94 -8.20 5.58
N THR A 311 -8.65 -7.94 5.39
CA THR A 311 -7.73 -8.84 4.68
C THR A 311 -7.65 -10.21 5.35
N THR A 312 -7.57 -10.25 6.69
CA THR A 312 -7.53 -11.50 7.45
C THR A 312 -8.81 -12.32 7.28
N MET A 313 -9.98 -11.67 7.24
CA MET A 313 -11.26 -12.36 7.02
C MET A 313 -11.31 -12.98 5.62
N ILE A 314 -10.82 -12.28 4.59
CA ILE A 314 -10.74 -12.80 3.22
C ILE A 314 -9.86 -14.05 3.17
N LEU A 315 -8.69 -14.01 3.82
CA LEU A 315 -7.78 -15.16 3.89
C LEU A 315 -8.40 -16.33 4.66
N LYS A 316 -9.14 -16.08 5.73
CA LYS A 316 -9.87 -17.12 6.50
C LYS A 316 -10.96 -17.81 5.70
N GLU A 317 -11.59 -17.11 4.76
CA GLU A 317 -12.54 -17.67 3.81
C GLU A 317 -11.88 -18.53 2.70
N GLY A 318 -10.55 -18.69 2.73
CA GLY A 318 -9.78 -19.47 1.76
C GLY A 318 -9.51 -18.76 0.44
N PHE A 319 -9.75 -17.45 0.36
CA PHE A 319 -9.43 -16.66 -0.82
C PHE A 319 -8.02 -16.11 -0.77
N LEU A 320 -7.45 -15.87 -1.95
CA LEU A 320 -6.12 -15.29 -2.11
C LEU A 320 -6.19 -13.76 -2.02
N THR A 321 -5.13 -13.17 -1.50
CA THR A 321 -4.89 -11.74 -1.55
C THR A 321 -3.62 -11.47 -2.34
N ARG A 322 -3.68 -10.49 -3.27
CA ARG A 322 -2.59 -10.20 -4.20
C ARG A 322 -2.15 -8.74 -4.12
N TYR A 323 -0.99 -8.46 -4.67
CA TYR A 323 -0.43 -7.12 -4.81
C TYR A 323 -0.18 -6.80 -6.29
N GLN A 324 -0.46 -5.55 -6.68
CA GLN A 324 -0.20 -5.02 -8.01
C GLN A 324 0.68 -3.77 -7.92
N SER A 325 1.99 -3.92 -8.20
CA SER A 325 2.96 -2.83 -8.10
C SER A 325 2.75 -1.73 -9.16
N ASN A 326 2.07 -2.06 -10.26
CA ASN A 326 1.70 -1.14 -11.33
C ASN A 326 0.34 -0.46 -11.14
N ALA A 327 -0.37 -0.75 -10.03
CA ALA A 327 -1.56 -0.03 -9.59
C ALA A 327 -1.15 0.96 -8.49
N VAL A 328 -0.82 2.20 -8.88
CA VAL A 328 -0.20 3.16 -7.96
C VAL A 328 -1.20 4.20 -7.48
N VAL A 329 -1.16 4.50 -6.19
CA VAL A 329 -1.80 5.64 -5.55
C VAL A 329 -0.76 6.48 -4.83
N TYR A 330 -0.90 7.78 -4.89
CA TYR A 330 -0.01 8.75 -4.25
C TYR A 330 -0.74 9.40 -3.10
N THR A 331 -0.15 9.35 -1.89
CA THR A 331 -0.68 10.01 -0.69
C THR A 331 0.35 10.97 -0.11
N LYS A 332 -0.12 12.03 0.53
CA LYS A 332 0.74 12.99 1.23
C LYS A 332 1.18 12.36 2.55
N VAL A 333 2.50 12.28 2.76
CA VAL A 333 3.05 11.78 4.03
C VAL A 333 3.37 12.93 4.97
N PRO A 334 3.35 12.71 6.30
CA PRO A 334 3.67 13.74 7.30
C PRO A 334 5.04 14.38 7.04
N ALA A 335 5.09 15.71 6.97
CA ALA A 335 6.32 16.47 6.78
C ALA A 335 6.99 16.87 8.11
N LYS A 336 6.29 16.74 9.24
CA LYS A 336 6.78 17.05 10.60
C LYS A 336 6.48 15.90 11.55
N PHE A 337 7.39 15.63 12.49
CA PHE A 337 7.21 14.57 13.50
C PHE A 337 5.93 14.71 14.32
N GLY A 338 5.51 15.95 14.65
CA GLY A 338 4.27 16.20 15.39
C GLY A 338 2.99 15.78 14.64
N GLN A 339 3.02 15.64 13.32
CA GLN A 339 1.89 15.20 12.52
C GLN A 339 1.72 13.68 12.55
N MET A 340 2.79 12.90 12.85
CA MET A 340 2.75 11.44 12.91
C MET A 340 1.91 10.87 14.05
N ASN A 341 1.58 11.67 15.06
CA ASN A 341 0.80 11.22 16.23
C ASN A 341 -0.73 11.35 16.00
N ASN A 342 -1.15 11.93 14.88
CA ASN A 342 -2.57 12.20 14.58
C ASN A 342 -3.14 11.24 13.52
N GLU A 343 -2.32 10.31 13.01
CA GLU A 343 -2.70 9.22 12.10
C GLU A 343 -2.68 7.86 12.83
#